data_16bf064dc0f0102b459bfb7dcbf551d0
#
_entry.id   16bf064dc0f0102b459bfb7dcbf551d0
#
_cell.length_a   1.000
_cell.length_b   1.000
_cell.length_c   1.000
_cell.angle_alpha   90.00
_cell.angle_beta   90.00
_cell.angle_gamma   90.00
#
_symmetry.space_group_name_H-M   'P 1'
#
loop_
_entity.id
_entity.type
_entity.pdbx_description
1 polymer ?
#
loop_
_entity_poly.entity_id
_entity_poly.type
_entity_poly.pdbx_seq_one_letter_code
_entity_poly.pdbx_strand_id
1 'polypeptide(L)'
;MTQMTDQLIQNLSAVYGETVTRQQLIEYAANSNTSLAAICKSLEPHKSGRGVWNLTVIEQLEKTFNTMSATPAVSFIPAKDKNYVSFGNFSDVKRVVKSGMFYPVFITGLSGNGKTVSVEQACAQLRRELIRVNITIETDEDDLLGGFRLVDGETVWHDGPVVNALKRGAILLLDEIDLASNKIMCLQSVLEGKGVFLKKINQYVTPAPGFNVIATANTKGKGSDDGRFIGTNVMNEAFLERFPITFEQPYPSMTTEKKILMNLMKSFEVVDEEFVDKLIVWADTIRKTFYDGGVDEIITTRRLVHIVQSFAIFKNRKKAINVCINRFDDDTKNSFLDLYKNIDASVTEITDEPAQEEESEVLDTAA
;
A
#
# COMPACT_ATOMS: atom_id res chain seq x y z
N MET A 1 39.29 -15.83 12.29
CA MET A 1 39.74 -14.76 13.26
C MET A 1 38.82 -14.68 14.48
N THR A 2 37.54 -14.90 14.39
CA THR A 2 36.56 -14.77 15.48
C THR A 2 36.80 -15.72 16.67
N GLN A 3 37.00 -17.03 16.44
CA GLN A 3 37.22 -18.02 17.53
C GLN A 3 38.44 -17.77 18.42
N MET A 4 39.52 -17.25 17.86
CA MET A 4 40.75 -16.94 18.64
C MET A 4 40.56 -15.72 19.50
N THR A 5 39.75 -14.77 19.10
CA THR A 5 39.44 -13.55 19.86
C THR A 5 38.49 -13.87 21.02
N ASP A 6 37.49 -14.73 20.81
CA ASP A 6 36.55 -15.14 21.85
C ASP A 6 37.21 -15.91 22.98
N GLN A 7 38.15 -16.83 22.65
CA GLN A 7 38.95 -17.55 23.64
C GLN A 7 39.84 -16.61 24.46
N LEU A 8 40.42 -15.58 23.83
CA LEU A 8 41.25 -14.57 24.50
C LEU A 8 40.40 -13.74 25.49
N ILE A 9 39.21 -13.34 25.08
CA ILE A 9 38.26 -12.57 25.91
C ILE A 9 37.84 -13.39 27.12
N GLN A 10 37.46 -14.67 26.93
CA GLN A 10 37.10 -15.57 28.01
C GLN A 10 38.25 -15.75 29.04
N ASN A 11 39.45 -15.94 28.55
CA ASN A 11 40.61 -16.11 29.40
C ASN A 11 40.94 -14.82 30.21
N LEU A 12 40.83 -13.65 29.55
CA LEU A 12 41.07 -12.37 30.22
C LEU A 12 39.97 -12.04 31.23
N SER A 13 38.71 -12.32 30.88
CA SER A 13 37.57 -12.10 31.78
C SER A 13 37.60 -13.02 32.99
N ALA A 14 38.06 -14.25 32.84
CA ALA A 14 38.22 -15.22 33.94
C ALA A 14 39.31 -14.78 34.93
N VAL A 15 40.38 -14.09 34.48
CA VAL A 15 41.52 -13.69 35.32
C VAL A 15 41.36 -12.28 35.92
N TYR A 16 40.81 -11.36 35.14
CA TYR A 16 40.81 -9.92 35.51
C TYR A 16 39.41 -9.32 35.64
N GLY A 17 38.34 -10.07 35.32
CA GLY A 17 36.95 -9.60 35.34
C GLY A 17 36.56 -8.83 34.08
N GLU A 18 35.48 -8.04 34.19
CA GLU A 18 34.82 -7.38 33.04
C GLU A 18 35.64 -6.23 32.42
N THR A 19 36.57 -5.66 33.14
CA THR A 19 37.42 -4.55 32.68
C THR A 19 38.90 -4.87 32.83
N VAL A 20 39.68 -4.63 31.77
CA VAL A 20 41.11 -4.92 31.75
C VAL A 20 41.88 -3.65 31.40
N THR A 21 42.93 -3.38 32.22
CA THR A 21 43.83 -2.26 32.01
C THR A 21 45.04 -2.66 31.18
N ARG A 22 45.73 -1.70 30.59
CA ARG A 22 46.96 -1.96 29.83
C ARG A 22 48.04 -2.67 30.66
N GLN A 23 48.12 -2.43 31.95
CA GLN A 23 49.11 -3.05 32.84
C GLN A 23 48.81 -4.54 33.03
N GLN A 24 47.54 -4.91 33.19
CA GLN A 24 47.08 -6.30 33.24
C GLN A 24 47.27 -7.03 31.88
N LEU A 25 47.13 -6.35 30.76
CA LEU A 25 47.42 -6.95 29.44
C LEU A 25 48.95 -7.18 29.27
N ILE A 26 49.82 -6.35 29.83
CA ILE A 26 51.27 -6.57 29.81
C ILE A 26 51.61 -7.82 30.65
N GLU A 27 51.01 -7.97 31.82
CA GLU A 27 51.19 -9.12 32.69
C GLU A 27 50.67 -10.41 32.06
N TYR A 28 49.48 -10.36 31.46
CA TYR A 28 48.92 -11.49 30.74
C TYR A 28 49.79 -11.89 29.53
N ALA A 29 50.28 -10.93 28.75
CA ALA A 29 51.17 -11.16 27.63
C ALA A 29 52.46 -11.85 28.02
N ALA A 30 53.08 -11.44 29.17
CA ALA A 30 54.25 -12.07 29.71
C ALA A 30 54.02 -13.54 30.13
N ASN A 31 52.86 -13.81 30.73
CA ASN A 31 52.49 -15.16 31.21
C ASN A 31 52.03 -16.10 30.13
N SER A 32 51.43 -15.56 29.05
CA SER A 32 50.80 -16.35 27.93
C SER A 32 51.73 -16.53 26.73
N ASN A 33 52.97 -16.02 26.78
CA ASN A 33 53.91 -16.02 25.64
C ASN A 33 53.32 -15.40 24.34
N THR A 34 52.40 -14.46 24.49
CA THR A 34 51.69 -13.81 23.39
C THR A 34 52.12 -12.36 23.26
N SER A 35 52.27 -11.85 22.05
CA SER A 35 52.64 -10.45 21.81
C SER A 35 51.57 -9.48 22.31
N LEU A 36 51.95 -8.51 23.15
CA LEU A 36 51.05 -7.45 23.63
C LEU A 36 50.38 -6.69 22.45
N ALA A 37 51.12 -6.48 21.36
CA ALA A 37 50.57 -5.81 20.19
C ALA A 37 49.45 -6.63 19.50
N ALA A 38 49.58 -7.97 19.48
CA ALA A 38 48.57 -8.86 18.97
C ALA A 38 47.31 -8.86 19.85
N ILE A 39 47.48 -8.89 21.18
CA ILE A 39 46.40 -8.83 22.16
C ILE A 39 45.65 -7.49 22.03
N CYS A 40 46.34 -6.36 22.03
CA CYS A 40 45.71 -5.04 21.87
C CYS A 40 44.98 -4.89 20.54
N LYS A 41 45.49 -5.45 19.44
CA LYS A 41 44.86 -5.45 18.15
C LYS A 41 43.55 -6.28 18.13
N SER A 42 43.55 -7.44 18.77
CA SER A 42 42.38 -8.27 18.94
C SER A 42 41.30 -7.63 19.84
N LEU A 43 41.70 -6.83 20.79
CA LEU A 43 40.81 -6.14 21.73
C LEU A 43 40.47 -4.70 21.31
N GLU A 44 40.91 -4.22 20.16
CA GLU A 44 40.60 -2.85 19.69
C GLU A 44 39.08 -2.53 19.70
N PRO A 45 38.20 -3.47 19.32
CA PRO A 45 36.73 -3.26 19.39
C PRO A 45 36.20 -3.09 20.84
N HIS A 46 36.92 -3.58 21.84
CA HIS A 46 36.53 -3.56 23.25
C HIS A 46 37.09 -2.37 24.03
N LYS A 47 37.76 -1.44 23.36
CA LYS A 47 38.42 -0.30 23.97
C LYS A 47 37.40 0.72 24.46
N SER A 48 37.29 0.87 25.77
CA SER A 48 36.40 1.82 26.46
C SER A 48 37.04 3.13 26.88
N GLY A 49 38.40 3.23 26.80
CA GLY A 49 39.12 4.41 27.17
C GLY A 49 40.64 4.30 26.94
N ARG A 50 41.43 5.31 27.35
CA ARG A 50 42.87 5.33 27.17
C ARG A 50 43.53 4.25 28.01
N GLY A 51 43.80 3.07 27.41
CA GLY A 51 44.45 1.94 28.10
C GLY A 51 43.51 1.09 28.96
N VAL A 52 42.22 1.14 28.67
CA VAL A 52 41.19 0.33 29.33
C VAL A 52 40.28 -0.34 28.28
N TRP A 53 39.99 -1.62 28.46
CA TRP A 53 39.12 -2.40 27.62
C TRP A 53 37.99 -3.01 28.46
N ASN A 54 36.75 -2.97 27.94
CA ASN A 54 35.59 -3.57 28.58
C ASN A 54 35.21 -4.84 27.79
N LEU A 55 35.30 -6.01 28.39
CA LEU A 55 35.15 -7.30 27.78
C LEU A 55 33.69 -7.75 27.66
N THR A 56 32.75 -7.09 28.38
CA THR A 56 31.33 -7.47 28.41
C THR A 56 30.47 -6.70 27.41
N VAL A 57 30.93 -5.57 26.91
CA VAL A 57 30.09 -4.62 26.11
C VAL A 57 29.67 -5.21 24.79
N ILE A 58 30.45 -6.07 24.15
CA ILE A 58 30.09 -6.60 22.80
C ILE A 58 29.01 -7.66 22.89
N GLU A 59 29.01 -8.54 23.86
CA GLU A 59 27.97 -9.57 24.00
C GLU A 59 26.59 -8.97 24.31
N GLN A 60 26.54 -7.87 25.08
CA GLN A 60 25.32 -7.14 25.35
C GLN A 60 24.90 -6.29 24.14
N LEU A 61 25.82 -5.68 23.41
CA LEU A 61 25.53 -4.94 22.19
C LEU A 61 25.04 -5.88 21.07
N GLU A 62 25.66 -7.05 20.87
CA GLU A 62 25.19 -8.04 19.90
C GLU A 62 23.83 -8.64 20.29
N LYS A 63 23.57 -8.89 21.58
CA LYS A 63 22.23 -9.28 22.07
C LYS A 63 21.22 -8.16 21.89
N THR A 64 21.59 -6.92 22.14
CA THR A 64 20.71 -5.74 21.95
C THR A 64 20.50 -5.45 20.47
N PHE A 65 21.53 -5.55 19.62
CA PHE A 65 21.40 -5.45 18.17
C PHE A 65 20.56 -6.59 17.59
N ASN A 66 20.74 -7.82 18.04
CA ASN A 66 19.93 -8.97 17.61
C ASN A 66 18.49 -8.91 18.15
N THR A 67 18.24 -8.30 19.30
CA THR A 67 16.88 -8.03 19.80
C THR A 67 16.25 -6.79 19.15
N MET A 68 17.01 -5.78 18.77
CA MET A 68 16.48 -4.62 18.02
C MET A 68 16.30 -4.91 16.53
N SER A 69 17.04 -5.86 15.95
CA SER A 69 16.82 -6.33 14.56
C SER A 69 15.68 -7.34 14.42
N ALA A 70 15.08 -7.80 15.50
CA ALA A 70 13.87 -8.59 15.52
C ALA A 70 12.60 -7.74 15.68
N THR A 71 12.53 -6.59 15.04
CA THR A 71 11.22 -6.07 14.64
C THR A 71 10.60 -7.16 13.76
N PRO A 72 9.40 -7.71 14.08
CA PRO A 72 8.81 -8.73 13.23
C PRO A 72 8.79 -8.17 11.82
N ALA A 73 9.39 -8.90 10.88
CA ALA A 73 9.47 -8.44 9.49
C ALA A 73 8.06 -8.11 9.05
N VAL A 74 7.78 -6.82 8.87
CA VAL A 74 6.45 -6.35 8.46
C VAL A 74 6.13 -7.05 7.14
N SER A 75 5.12 -7.91 7.16
CA SER A 75 4.65 -8.57 5.96
C SER A 75 3.77 -7.60 5.18
N PHE A 76 4.11 -7.36 3.92
CA PHE A 76 3.32 -6.55 2.99
C PHE A 76 2.36 -7.39 2.14
N ILE A 77 2.02 -8.61 2.57
CA ILE A 77 1.02 -9.42 1.89
C ILE A 77 -0.37 -8.84 2.20
N PRO A 78 -1.13 -8.41 1.17
CA PRO A 78 -2.47 -7.86 1.39
C PRO A 78 -3.41 -8.89 2.02
N ALA A 79 -4.37 -8.40 2.80
CA ALA A 79 -5.42 -9.25 3.34
C ALA A 79 -6.33 -9.78 2.21
N LYS A 80 -6.66 -11.06 2.28
CA LYS A 80 -7.61 -11.66 1.34
C LYS A 80 -9.04 -11.26 1.74
N ASP A 81 -9.73 -10.55 0.85
CA ASP A 81 -11.14 -10.26 1.00
C ASP A 81 -11.99 -11.49 0.64
N LYS A 82 -12.81 -11.95 1.60
CA LYS A 82 -13.71 -13.09 1.40
C LYS A 82 -14.89 -12.78 0.49
N ASN A 83 -15.27 -11.51 0.37
CA ASN A 83 -16.40 -11.03 -0.41
C ASN A 83 -15.98 -10.60 -1.82
N TYR A 84 -14.68 -10.62 -2.12
CA TYR A 84 -14.16 -10.22 -3.41
C TYR A 84 -14.67 -11.12 -4.53
N VAL A 85 -15.22 -10.48 -5.57
CA VAL A 85 -15.65 -11.14 -6.81
C VAL A 85 -14.70 -10.73 -7.92
N SER A 86 -14.04 -11.70 -8.54
CA SER A 86 -13.11 -11.46 -9.64
C SER A 86 -13.86 -11.16 -10.94
N PHE A 87 -13.40 -10.16 -11.69
CA PHE A 87 -13.93 -9.79 -13.01
C PHE A 87 -12.88 -9.07 -13.85
N GLY A 88 -13.22 -8.75 -15.08
CA GLY A 88 -12.34 -8.03 -16.00
C GLY A 88 -11.00 -8.74 -16.19
N ASN A 89 -9.93 -8.00 -16.08
CA ASN A 89 -8.58 -8.49 -16.32
C ASN A 89 -7.94 -9.22 -15.12
N PHE A 90 -8.70 -9.53 -14.05
CA PHE A 90 -8.18 -10.13 -12.82
C PHE A 90 -7.37 -11.41 -13.06
N SER A 91 -7.88 -12.31 -13.92
CA SER A 91 -7.22 -13.59 -14.20
C SER A 91 -5.85 -13.39 -14.87
N ASP A 92 -5.75 -12.40 -15.76
CA ASP A 92 -4.52 -12.12 -16.48
C ASP A 92 -3.51 -11.39 -15.61
N VAL A 93 -3.94 -10.41 -14.82
CA VAL A 93 -3.10 -9.80 -13.78
C VAL A 93 -2.56 -10.87 -12.82
N LYS A 94 -3.42 -11.79 -12.36
CA LYS A 94 -3.02 -12.89 -11.48
C LYS A 94 -2.02 -13.84 -12.16
N ARG A 95 -2.15 -14.10 -13.47
CA ARG A 95 -1.17 -14.90 -14.23
C ARG A 95 0.18 -14.23 -14.31
N VAL A 96 0.22 -12.91 -14.58
CA VAL A 96 1.46 -12.13 -14.61
C VAL A 96 2.14 -12.18 -13.23
N VAL A 97 1.42 -11.90 -12.14
CA VAL A 97 1.97 -11.95 -10.77
C VAL A 97 2.46 -13.36 -10.42
N LYS A 98 1.72 -14.42 -10.83
CA LYS A 98 2.09 -15.82 -10.57
C LYS A 98 3.34 -16.25 -11.33
N SER A 99 3.60 -15.70 -12.52
CA SER A 99 4.73 -16.08 -13.36
C SER A 99 6.09 -15.82 -12.69
N GLY A 100 6.14 -14.83 -11.79
CA GLY A 100 7.39 -14.38 -11.17
C GLY A 100 8.35 -13.70 -12.14
N MET A 101 7.97 -13.57 -13.41
CA MET A 101 8.76 -12.87 -14.44
C MET A 101 8.60 -11.35 -14.25
N PHE A 102 9.67 -10.62 -14.54
CA PHE A 102 9.58 -9.19 -14.65
C PHE A 102 8.84 -8.83 -15.94
N TYR A 103 7.63 -8.32 -15.80
CA TYR A 103 6.77 -7.93 -16.91
C TYR A 103 5.81 -6.83 -16.47
N PRO A 104 6.23 -5.56 -16.57
CA PRO A 104 5.44 -4.40 -16.11
C PRO A 104 4.05 -4.33 -16.76
N VAL A 105 3.05 -3.99 -15.96
CA VAL A 105 1.65 -3.92 -16.38
C VAL A 105 1.08 -2.53 -16.14
N PHE A 106 0.43 -1.95 -17.14
CA PHE A 106 -0.34 -0.72 -17.03
C PHE A 106 -1.84 -1.06 -17.04
N ILE A 107 -2.59 -0.61 -16.03
CA ILE A 107 -4.04 -0.85 -15.93
C ILE A 107 -4.76 0.48 -15.98
N THR A 108 -5.50 0.73 -17.03
CA THR A 108 -6.27 1.95 -17.23
C THR A 108 -7.78 1.70 -17.12
N GLY A 109 -8.54 2.74 -16.91
CA GLY A 109 -10.02 2.71 -16.88
C GLY A 109 -10.58 3.71 -15.86
N LEU A 110 -11.87 3.96 -15.94
CA LEU A 110 -12.57 4.94 -15.13
C LEU A 110 -12.40 4.68 -13.61
N SER A 111 -12.53 5.74 -12.80
CA SER A 111 -12.43 5.63 -11.35
C SER A 111 -13.48 4.67 -10.77
N GLY A 112 -13.16 4.01 -9.66
CA GLY A 112 -14.10 3.16 -8.92
C GLY A 112 -14.53 1.86 -9.61
N ASN A 113 -13.79 1.41 -10.64
CA ASN A 113 -14.03 0.16 -11.35
C ASN A 113 -13.18 -1.04 -10.84
N GLY A 114 -12.49 -0.89 -9.71
CA GLY A 114 -11.80 -1.98 -9.03
C GLY A 114 -10.37 -2.29 -9.51
N LYS A 115 -9.69 -1.41 -10.26
CA LYS A 115 -8.29 -1.60 -10.73
C LYS A 115 -7.34 -1.98 -9.59
N THR A 116 -7.20 -1.11 -8.61
CA THR A 116 -6.31 -1.26 -7.46
C THR A 116 -6.64 -2.51 -6.64
N VAL A 117 -7.92 -2.70 -6.32
CA VAL A 117 -8.41 -3.86 -5.55
C VAL A 117 -8.10 -5.17 -6.28
N SER A 118 -8.18 -5.21 -7.62
CA SER A 118 -7.86 -6.42 -8.38
C SER A 118 -6.40 -6.83 -8.23
N VAL A 119 -5.47 -5.88 -8.21
CA VAL A 119 -4.04 -6.14 -7.98
C VAL A 119 -3.80 -6.61 -6.55
N GLU A 120 -4.38 -5.93 -5.57
CA GLU A 120 -4.29 -6.29 -4.15
C GLU A 120 -4.78 -7.73 -3.92
N GLN A 121 -5.95 -8.08 -4.48
CA GLN A 121 -6.52 -9.42 -4.32
C GLN A 121 -5.77 -10.50 -5.11
N ALA A 122 -5.17 -10.17 -6.25
CA ALA A 122 -4.27 -11.09 -6.95
C ALA A 122 -3.04 -11.42 -6.10
N CYS A 123 -2.42 -10.42 -5.50
CA CYS A 123 -1.28 -10.59 -4.58
C CYS A 123 -1.68 -11.35 -3.31
N ALA A 124 -2.82 -11.01 -2.70
CA ALA A 124 -3.35 -11.69 -1.51
C ALA A 124 -3.58 -13.19 -1.75
N GLN A 125 -4.21 -13.55 -2.87
CA GLN A 125 -4.48 -14.95 -3.23
C GLN A 125 -3.22 -15.75 -3.54
N LEU A 126 -2.17 -15.09 -4.03
CA LEU A 126 -0.88 -15.71 -4.35
C LEU A 126 0.12 -15.60 -3.19
N ARG A 127 -0.24 -14.97 -2.07
CA ARG A 127 0.62 -14.68 -0.92
C ARG A 127 1.90 -13.95 -1.33
N ARG A 128 1.75 -13.00 -2.28
CA ARG A 128 2.83 -12.14 -2.76
C ARG A 128 2.79 -10.82 -2.02
N GLU A 129 3.94 -10.33 -1.62
CA GLU A 129 4.07 -9.00 -1.05
C GLU A 129 3.74 -7.94 -2.10
N LEU A 130 3.02 -6.92 -1.67
CA LEU A 130 2.60 -5.76 -2.45
C LEU A 130 3.00 -4.49 -1.72
N ILE A 131 3.79 -3.67 -2.36
CA ILE A 131 4.09 -2.32 -1.88
C ILE A 131 3.37 -1.33 -2.79
N ARG A 132 2.34 -0.66 -2.23
CA ARG A 132 1.54 0.33 -2.93
C ARG A 132 2.05 1.74 -2.65
N VAL A 133 2.17 2.51 -3.70
CA VAL A 133 2.50 3.94 -3.65
C VAL A 133 1.41 4.72 -4.37
N ASN A 134 0.71 5.59 -3.66
CA ASN A 134 -0.20 6.53 -4.28
C ASN A 134 0.63 7.67 -4.86
N ILE A 135 0.55 7.83 -6.17
CA ILE A 135 1.28 8.87 -6.88
C ILE A 135 0.49 10.17 -6.86
N THR A 136 1.17 11.26 -6.65
CA THR A 136 0.63 12.62 -6.69
C THR A 136 1.54 13.51 -7.53
N ILE A 137 1.10 14.71 -7.83
CA ILE A 137 1.92 15.70 -8.56
C ILE A 137 3.21 16.07 -7.80
N GLU A 138 3.18 15.98 -6.46
CA GLU A 138 4.32 16.30 -5.59
C GLU A 138 5.30 15.13 -5.45
N THR A 139 4.88 13.91 -5.77
CA THR A 139 5.72 12.71 -5.59
C THR A 139 7.05 12.85 -6.32
N ASP A 140 8.15 12.64 -5.58
CA ASP A 140 9.49 12.85 -6.10
C ASP A 140 10.44 11.65 -5.86
N GLU A 141 11.74 11.85 -6.22
CA GLU A 141 12.77 10.80 -6.09
C GLU A 141 12.95 10.38 -4.62
N ASP A 142 12.88 11.33 -3.68
CA ASP A 142 13.06 11.03 -2.25
C ASP A 142 11.90 10.24 -1.66
N ASP A 143 10.68 10.51 -2.12
CA ASP A 143 9.50 9.75 -1.73
C ASP A 143 9.53 8.31 -2.25
N LEU A 144 10.07 8.13 -3.46
CA LEU A 144 10.06 6.85 -4.15
C LEU A 144 11.27 5.98 -3.81
N LEU A 145 12.47 6.55 -3.88
CA LEU A 145 13.72 5.81 -3.70
C LEU A 145 14.22 5.87 -2.25
N GLY A 146 13.94 6.95 -1.53
CA GLY A 146 14.36 7.14 -0.15
C GLY A 146 15.17 8.41 0.06
N GLY A 147 15.32 8.77 1.31
CA GLY A 147 15.99 9.99 1.71
C GLY A 147 16.56 9.93 3.11
N PHE A 148 17.30 10.94 3.47
CA PHE A 148 17.80 11.09 4.82
C PHE A 148 16.69 11.57 5.76
N ARG A 149 16.65 10.99 6.96
CA ARG A 149 15.74 11.37 8.06
C ARG A 149 16.57 11.65 9.30
N LEU A 150 16.11 12.60 10.11
CA LEU A 150 16.68 12.85 11.42
C LEU A 150 16.03 11.88 12.42
N VAL A 151 16.82 10.99 12.99
CA VAL A 151 16.40 10.00 13.98
C VAL A 151 17.36 10.13 15.18
N ASP A 152 16.82 10.43 16.35
CA ASP A 152 17.58 10.58 17.61
C ASP A 152 18.79 11.54 17.52
N GLY A 153 18.67 12.59 16.69
CA GLY A 153 19.72 13.57 16.46
C GLY A 153 20.74 13.20 15.38
N GLU A 154 20.64 12.02 14.79
CA GLU A 154 21.51 11.56 13.70
C GLU A 154 20.79 11.55 12.37
N THR A 155 21.53 11.85 11.29
CA THR A 155 21.00 11.78 9.92
C THR A 155 21.16 10.37 9.38
N VAL A 156 20.05 9.65 9.25
CA VAL A 156 20.00 8.25 8.82
C VAL A 156 19.30 8.14 7.47
N TRP A 157 19.82 7.31 6.58
CA TRP A 157 19.16 6.97 5.32
C TRP A 157 17.99 6.01 5.56
N HIS A 158 16.83 6.32 4.97
CA HIS A 158 15.67 5.45 4.93
C HIS A 158 15.32 5.09 3.49
N ASP A 159 15.24 3.78 3.22
CA ASP A 159 14.79 3.29 1.92
C ASP A 159 13.34 3.68 1.64
N GLY A 160 13.09 4.17 0.45
CA GLY A 160 11.74 4.43 -0.05
C GLY A 160 11.01 3.13 -0.47
N PRO A 161 9.71 3.25 -0.81
CA PRO A 161 8.89 2.09 -1.16
C PRO A 161 9.40 1.33 -2.39
N VAL A 162 9.96 2.02 -3.38
CA VAL A 162 10.53 1.38 -4.58
C VAL A 162 11.75 0.53 -4.22
N VAL A 163 12.66 1.08 -3.42
CA VAL A 163 13.86 0.35 -2.96
C VAL A 163 13.47 -0.84 -2.09
N ASN A 164 12.48 -0.67 -1.22
CA ASN A 164 11.94 -1.77 -0.43
C ASN A 164 11.33 -2.87 -1.32
N ALA A 165 10.57 -2.51 -2.36
CA ALA A 165 10.01 -3.48 -3.30
C ALA A 165 11.09 -4.23 -4.08
N LEU A 166 12.14 -3.52 -4.56
CA LEU A 166 13.28 -4.12 -5.22
C LEU A 166 13.99 -5.14 -4.33
N LYS A 167 14.35 -4.75 -3.10
CA LYS A 167 15.09 -5.61 -2.15
C LYS A 167 14.29 -6.84 -1.74
N ARG A 168 12.96 -6.74 -1.66
CA ARG A 168 12.07 -7.84 -1.21
C ARG A 168 11.58 -8.73 -2.36
N GLY A 169 11.76 -8.35 -3.62
CA GLY A 169 11.14 -9.03 -4.76
C GLY A 169 9.61 -8.90 -4.76
N ALA A 170 9.08 -7.83 -4.16
CA ALA A 170 7.65 -7.57 -4.05
C ALA A 170 7.06 -7.04 -5.37
N ILE A 171 5.73 -7.06 -5.46
CA ILE A 171 5.01 -6.31 -6.50
C ILE A 171 4.95 -4.85 -6.07
N LEU A 172 5.48 -3.95 -6.89
CA LEU A 172 5.35 -2.50 -6.72
C LEU A 172 4.09 -2.04 -7.45
N LEU A 173 3.13 -1.48 -6.72
CA LEU A 173 1.93 -0.89 -7.28
C LEU A 173 2.03 0.64 -7.25
N LEU A 174 2.17 1.25 -8.43
CA LEU A 174 2.13 2.69 -8.63
C LEU A 174 0.67 3.09 -8.93
N ASP A 175 -0.05 3.55 -7.92
CA ASP A 175 -1.47 3.87 -8.04
C ASP A 175 -1.67 5.32 -8.46
N GLU A 176 -2.57 5.55 -9.41
CA GLU A 176 -2.87 6.86 -10.02
C GLU A 176 -1.63 7.51 -10.68
N ILE A 177 -0.86 6.73 -11.43
CA ILE A 177 0.41 7.17 -12.03
C ILE A 177 0.24 8.34 -13.01
N ASP A 178 -0.93 8.53 -13.57
CA ASP A 178 -1.27 9.65 -14.46
C ASP A 178 -1.35 11.01 -13.76
N LEU A 179 -1.27 11.05 -12.42
CA LEU A 179 -1.06 12.29 -11.65
C LEU A 179 0.42 12.69 -11.57
N ALA A 180 1.34 11.78 -11.92
CA ALA A 180 2.77 12.00 -11.77
C ALA A 180 3.28 13.23 -12.55
N SER A 181 4.19 13.97 -11.93
CA SER A 181 5.02 14.95 -12.64
C SER A 181 6.20 14.24 -13.35
N ASN A 182 6.99 14.99 -14.13
CA ASN A 182 8.18 14.45 -14.78
C ASN A 182 9.22 13.86 -13.80
N LYS A 183 9.11 14.10 -12.52
CA LYS A 183 9.98 13.50 -11.48
C LYS A 183 9.91 11.98 -11.45
N ILE A 184 8.80 11.37 -11.92
CA ILE A 184 8.61 9.91 -12.02
C ILE A 184 9.66 9.24 -12.93
N MET A 185 10.34 10.00 -13.78
CA MET A 185 11.37 9.49 -14.68
C MET A 185 12.56 8.85 -13.95
N CYS A 186 12.72 9.08 -12.65
CA CYS A 186 13.70 8.36 -11.81
C CYS A 186 13.48 6.85 -11.81
N LEU A 187 12.27 6.38 -12.18
CA LEU A 187 11.93 4.96 -12.24
C LEU A 187 12.22 4.27 -13.58
N GLN A 188 12.81 4.96 -14.57
CA GLN A 188 13.04 4.37 -15.89
C GLN A 188 13.84 3.05 -15.84
N SER A 189 14.96 3.02 -15.10
CA SER A 189 15.77 1.82 -14.95
C SER A 189 15.02 0.68 -14.24
N VAL A 190 14.18 1.02 -13.28
CA VAL A 190 13.33 0.07 -12.53
C VAL A 190 12.31 -0.57 -13.46
N LEU A 191 11.68 0.20 -14.36
CA LEU A 191 10.73 -0.30 -15.36
C LEU A 191 11.38 -1.13 -16.47
N GLU A 192 12.69 -1.08 -16.60
CA GLU A 192 13.46 -1.98 -17.49
C GLU A 192 13.92 -3.26 -16.78
N GLY A 193 13.51 -3.49 -15.54
CA GLY A 193 13.97 -4.64 -14.74
C GLY A 193 15.40 -4.52 -14.25
N LYS A 194 15.98 -3.33 -14.36
CA LYS A 194 17.32 -3.03 -13.88
C LYS A 194 17.28 -2.49 -12.46
N GLY A 195 18.41 -2.50 -11.80
CA GLY A 195 18.56 -1.85 -10.50
C GLY A 195 18.57 -0.32 -10.60
N VAL A 196 18.55 0.31 -9.44
CA VAL A 196 18.64 1.77 -9.29
C VAL A 196 19.88 2.16 -8.51
N PHE A 197 20.53 3.24 -8.93
CA PHE A 197 21.66 3.80 -8.22
C PHE A 197 21.20 4.92 -7.28
N LEU A 198 21.35 4.68 -5.98
CA LEU A 198 21.01 5.65 -4.92
C LEU A 198 22.17 6.64 -4.78
N LYS A 199 22.08 7.75 -5.48
CA LYS A 199 23.16 8.74 -5.61
C LYS A 199 23.62 9.30 -4.26
N LYS A 200 22.68 9.52 -3.32
CA LYS A 200 22.93 10.14 -2.01
C LYS A 200 23.80 9.27 -1.09
N ILE A 201 23.78 7.96 -1.26
CA ILE A 201 24.51 6.98 -0.43
C ILE A 201 25.49 6.14 -1.24
N ASN A 202 25.67 6.45 -2.54
CA ASN A 202 26.56 5.74 -3.46
C ASN A 202 26.35 4.22 -3.47
N GLN A 203 25.09 3.78 -3.48
CA GLN A 203 24.71 2.36 -3.45
C GLN A 203 23.89 1.98 -4.67
N TYR A 204 24.20 0.82 -5.28
CA TYR A 204 23.38 0.24 -6.33
C TYR A 204 22.49 -0.87 -5.76
N VAL A 205 21.19 -0.81 -6.01
CA VAL A 205 20.20 -1.78 -5.56
C VAL A 205 19.69 -2.56 -6.76
N THR A 206 19.88 -3.87 -6.76
CA THR A 206 19.38 -4.79 -7.80
C THR A 206 18.03 -5.36 -7.40
N PRO A 207 17.12 -5.63 -8.36
CA PRO A 207 15.85 -6.28 -8.07
C PRO A 207 16.05 -7.73 -7.61
N ALA A 208 15.44 -8.11 -6.50
CA ALA A 208 15.36 -9.48 -6.06
C ALA A 208 14.39 -10.30 -6.95
N PRO A 209 14.54 -11.64 -7.02
CA PRO A 209 13.67 -12.49 -7.81
C PRO A 209 12.18 -12.29 -7.48
N GLY A 210 11.36 -12.19 -8.54
CA GLY A 210 9.92 -11.99 -8.40
C GLY A 210 9.48 -10.53 -8.35
N PHE A 211 10.39 -9.56 -8.28
CA PHE A 211 10.04 -8.14 -8.42
C PHE A 211 9.30 -7.87 -9.72
N ASN A 212 8.24 -7.10 -9.66
CA ASN A 212 7.53 -6.61 -10.83
C ASN A 212 6.82 -5.28 -10.51
N VAL A 213 6.44 -4.55 -11.54
CA VAL A 213 5.75 -3.26 -11.43
C VAL A 213 4.36 -3.34 -12.05
N ILE A 214 3.36 -2.85 -11.35
CA ILE A 214 2.01 -2.66 -11.87
C ILE A 214 1.64 -1.19 -11.63
N ALA A 215 1.17 -0.51 -12.65
CA ALA A 215 0.69 0.86 -12.55
C ALA A 215 -0.81 0.91 -12.82
N THR A 216 -1.54 1.77 -12.10
CA THR A 216 -2.95 2.07 -12.38
C THR A 216 -3.10 3.54 -12.79
N ALA A 217 -4.03 3.81 -13.69
CA ALA A 217 -4.34 5.15 -14.15
C ALA A 217 -5.84 5.28 -14.47
N ASN A 218 -6.35 6.50 -14.44
CA ASN A 218 -7.70 6.80 -14.91
C ASN A 218 -7.72 7.12 -16.41
N THR A 219 -6.59 7.54 -16.96
CA THR A 219 -6.38 7.83 -18.36
C THR A 219 -5.41 6.82 -19.00
N LYS A 220 -5.24 6.90 -20.33
CA LYS A 220 -4.23 6.10 -21.04
C LYS A 220 -2.85 6.76 -21.06
N GLY A 221 -2.58 7.68 -20.13
CA GLY A 221 -1.34 8.46 -20.10
C GLY A 221 -1.35 9.67 -21.03
N LYS A 222 -2.45 9.97 -21.69
CA LYS A 222 -2.62 11.10 -22.62
C LYS A 222 -3.22 12.35 -21.96
N GLY A 223 -3.41 12.32 -20.63
CA GLY A 223 -4.13 13.36 -19.92
C GLY A 223 -5.65 13.28 -20.16
N SER A 224 -6.38 14.29 -19.73
CA SER A 224 -7.82 14.43 -19.94
C SER A 224 -8.10 15.52 -20.96
N ASP A 225 -8.34 15.13 -22.21
CA ASP A 225 -8.67 16.09 -23.29
C ASP A 225 -10.05 16.74 -23.05
N ASP A 226 -10.92 16.09 -22.29
CA ASP A 226 -12.30 16.50 -21.98
C ASP A 226 -12.44 17.19 -20.61
N GLY A 227 -11.35 17.37 -19.86
CA GLY A 227 -11.35 18.00 -18.54
C GLY A 227 -11.97 17.17 -17.43
N ARG A 228 -12.44 15.95 -17.70
CA ARG A 228 -13.12 15.06 -16.72
C ARG A 228 -12.19 14.55 -15.62
N PHE A 229 -10.89 14.43 -15.91
CA PHE A 229 -9.87 13.97 -14.96
C PHE A 229 -8.91 15.10 -14.64
N ILE A 230 -9.39 16.06 -13.82
CA ILE A 230 -8.60 17.19 -13.38
C ILE A 230 -7.35 16.71 -12.64
N GLY A 231 -6.20 17.27 -13.01
CA GLY A 231 -4.91 16.94 -12.40
C GLY A 231 -4.15 15.80 -13.05
N THR A 232 -4.73 15.11 -14.05
CA THR A 232 -3.96 14.14 -14.82
C THR A 232 -3.04 14.83 -15.82
N ASN A 233 -1.82 14.32 -15.92
CA ASN A 233 -0.79 14.84 -16.80
C ASN A 233 -0.64 13.98 -18.06
N VAL A 234 -0.17 14.59 -19.14
CA VAL A 234 0.33 13.85 -20.30
C VAL A 234 1.65 13.21 -19.91
N MET A 235 1.68 11.90 -19.87
CA MET A 235 2.86 11.13 -19.50
C MET A 235 3.85 11.07 -20.69
N ASN A 236 5.13 10.97 -20.36
CA ASN A 236 6.17 10.79 -21.37
C ASN A 236 6.00 9.45 -22.08
N GLU A 237 5.95 9.45 -23.41
CA GLU A 237 5.76 8.25 -24.23
C GLU A 237 6.84 7.21 -23.99
N ALA A 238 8.11 7.63 -23.85
CA ALA A 238 9.21 6.73 -23.55
C ALA A 238 9.07 6.03 -22.18
N PHE A 239 8.34 6.63 -21.23
CA PHE A 239 8.01 6.02 -19.96
C PHE A 239 6.89 4.98 -20.12
N LEU A 240 5.85 5.31 -20.90
CA LEU A 240 4.72 4.41 -21.18
C LEU A 240 5.15 3.16 -21.96
N GLU A 241 6.06 3.29 -22.92
CA GLU A 241 6.63 2.18 -23.71
C GLU A 241 7.35 1.12 -22.86
N ARG A 242 7.68 1.44 -21.61
CA ARG A 242 8.25 0.48 -20.66
C ARG A 242 7.23 -0.43 -20.00
N PHE A 243 5.95 -0.22 -20.28
CA PHE A 243 4.88 -1.12 -19.90
C PHE A 243 4.46 -1.96 -21.12
N PRO A 244 4.97 -3.19 -21.28
CA PRO A 244 4.71 -4.00 -22.46
C PRO A 244 3.24 -4.45 -22.59
N ILE A 245 2.46 -4.34 -21.52
CA ILE A 245 1.05 -4.69 -21.47
C ILE A 245 0.23 -3.54 -20.89
N THR A 246 -0.87 -3.20 -21.58
CA THR A 246 -1.90 -2.29 -21.08
C THR A 246 -3.24 -3.01 -21.02
N PHE A 247 -3.82 -3.11 -19.83
CA PHE A 247 -5.16 -3.62 -19.62
C PHE A 247 -6.15 -2.47 -19.46
N GLU A 248 -7.22 -2.50 -20.24
CA GLU A 248 -8.37 -1.65 -20.01
C GLU A 248 -9.34 -2.36 -19.06
N GLN A 249 -9.58 -1.79 -17.89
CA GLN A 249 -10.48 -2.34 -16.88
C GLN A 249 -11.86 -1.73 -17.03
N PRO A 250 -12.86 -2.49 -17.48
CA PRO A 250 -14.25 -2.03 -17.57
C PRO A 250 -14.93 -2.07 -16.19
N TYR A 251 -16.11 -1.50 -16.08
CA TYR A 251 -17.01 -1.82 -14.98
C TYR A 251 -17.44 -3.29 -15.04
N PRO A 252 -17.77 -3.91 -13.89
CA PRO A 252 -18.26 -5.28 -13.90
C PRO A 252 -19.61 -5.38 -14.63
N SER A 253 -19.91 -6.55 -15.19
CA SER A 253 -21.23 -6.83 -15.75
C SER A 253 -22.31 -6.75 -14.66
N MET A 254 -23.55 -6.48 -15.02
CA MET A 254 -24.68 -6.42 -14.08
C MET A 254 -24.76 -7.65 -13.16
N THR A 255 -24.53 -8.84 -13.70
CA THR A 255 -24.53 -10.09 -12.92
C THR A 255 -23.38 -10.17 -11.93
N THR A 256 -22.21 -9.66 -12.30
CA THR A 256 -21.03 -9.60 -11.40
C THR A 256 -21.23 -8.53 -10.33
N GLU A 257 -21.74 -7.37 -10.73
CA GLU A 257 -22.02 -6.27 -9.79
C GLU A 257 -23.08 -6.67 -8.76
N LYS A 258 -24.14 -7.40 -9.20
CA LYS A 258 -25.11 -8.01 -8.27
C LYS A 258 -24.44 -8.91 -7.23
N LYS A 259 -23.52 -9.77 -7.66
CA LYS A 259 -22.78 -10.63 -6.72
C LYS A 259 -21.94 -9.81 -5.71
N ILE A 260 -21.27 -8.75 -6.19
CA ILE A 260 -20.48 -7.86 -5.31
C ILE A 260 -21.39 -7.23 -4.26
N LEU A 261 -22.50 -6.62 -4.67
CA LEU A 261 -23.40 -5.92 -3.76
C LEU A 261 -24.14 -6.88 -2.81
N MET A 262 -24.56 -8.06 -3.29
CA MET A 262 -25.21 -9.07 -2.45
C MET A 262 -24.26 -9.67 -1.43
N ASN A 263 -22.98 -9.92 -1.79
CA ASN A 263 -21.98 -10.37 -0.84
C ASN A 263 -21.77 -9.32 0.26
N LEU A 264 -21.72 -8.05 -0.12
CA LEU A 264 -21.57 -6.95 0.81
C LEU A 264 -22.78 -6.84 1.75
N MET A 265 -24.02 -6.89 1.22
CA MET A 265 -25.23 -6.88 2.03
C MET A 265 -25.27 -8.02 3.05
N LYS A 266 -24.90 -9.23 2.63
CA LYS A 266 -24.80 -10.38 3.53
C LYS A 266 -23.79 -10.14 4.66
N SER A 267 -22.67 -9.48 4.38
CA SER A 267 -21.68 -9.17 5.42
C SER A 267 -22.17 -8.15 6.46
N PHE A 268 -23.19 -7.35 6.13
CA PHE A 268 -23.86 -6.40 7.03
C PHE A 268 -25.15 -6.94 7.63
N GLU A 269 -25.48 -8.22 7.36
CA GLU A 269 -26.72 -8.86 7.81
C GLU A 269 -28.01 -8.14 7.35
N VAL A 270 -27.92 -7.43 6.24
CA VAL A 270 -29.03 -6.68 5.63
C VAL A 270 -29.18 -7.17 4.20
N VAL A 271 -30.27 -7.89 3.92
CA VAL A 271 -30.49 -8.43 2.56
C VAL A 271 -31.75 -7.81 1.97
N ASP A 272 -31.54 -7.07 0.87
CA ASP A 272 -32.60 -6.49 0.04
C ASP A 272 -32.22 -6.67 -1.44
N GLU A 273 -32.57 -7.83 -1.99
CA GLU A 273 -32.20 -8.20 -3.36
C GLU A 273 -32.88 -7.30 -4.39
N GLU A 274 -34.13 -6.90 -4.14
CA GLU A 274 -34.87 -6.00 -5.02
C GLU A 274 -34.18 -4.64 -5.13
N PHE A 275 -33.72 -4.09 -4.00
CA PHE A 275 -32.94 -2.84 -3.97
C PHE A 275 -31.66 -2.95 -4.78
N VAL A 276 -30.93 -4.05 -4.66
CA VAL A 276 -29.70 -4.30 -5.44
C VAL A 276 -30.01 -4.34 -6.92
N ASP A 277 -31.06 -5.07 -7.36
CA ASP A 277 -31.44 -5.14 -8.76
C ASP A 277 -31.78 -3.77 -9.35
N LYS A 278 -32.52 -2.94 -8.61
CA LYS A 278 -32.86 -1.58 -9.00
C LYS A 278 -31.64 -0.66 -9.08
N LEU A 279 -30.72 -0.76 -8.12
CA LEU A 279 -29.47 0.00 -8.13
C LEU A 279 -28.59 -0.32 -9.35
N ILE A 280 -28.54 -1.58 -9.75
CA ILE A 280 -27.74 -2.02 -10.89
C ILE A 280 -28.33 -1.48 -12.20
N VAL A 281 -29.65 -1.59 -12.38
CA VAL A 281 -30.33 -1.04 -13.55
C VAL A 281 -30.15 0.47 -13.64
N TRP A 282 -30.26 1.17 -12.51
CA TRP A 282 -30.04 2.60 -12.40
C TRP A 282 -28.61 3.00 -12.80
N ALA A 283 -27.61 2.33 -12.25
CA ALA A 283 -26.22 2.60 -12.56
C ALA A 283 -25.84 2.29 -14.01
N ASP A 284 -26.37 1.19 -14.55
CA ASP A 284 -26.15 0.80 -15.95
C ASP A 284 -26.73 1.83 -16.92
N THR A 285 -27.94 2.32 -16.63
CA THR A 285 -28.58 3.37 -17.44
C THR A 285 -27.77 4.66 -17.42
N ILE A 286 -27.32 5.11 -16.25
CA ILE A 286 -26.50 6.33 -16.13
C ILE A 286 -25.16 6.14 -16.86
N ARG A 287 -24.52 4.99 -16.74
CA ARG A 287 -23.26 4.70 -17.44
C ARG A 287 -23.42 4.73 -18.96
N LYS A 288 -24.51 4.19 -19.49
CA LYS A 288 -24.82 4.27 -20.93
C LYS A 288 -24.97 5.72 -21.36
N THR A 289 -25.77 6.50 -20.63
CA THR A 289 -25.96 7.93 -20.92
C THR A 289 -24.65 8.71 -20.84
N PHE A 290 -23.76 8.37 -19.89
CA PHE A 290 -22.42 8.95 -19.77
C PHE A 290 -21.55 8.64 -21.00
N TYR A 291 -21.52 7.39 -21.46
CA TYR A 291 -20.74 7.01 -22.65
C TYR A 291 -21.29 7.64 -23.93
N ASP A 292 -22.59 7.89 -23.98
CA ASP A 292 -23.25 8.58 -25.10
C ASP A 292 -23.10 10.11 -25.02
N GLY A 293 -22.43 10.63 -23.97
CA GLY A 293 -22.16 12.07 -23.77
C GLY A 293 -23.39 12.85 -23.27
N GLY A 294 -24.40 12.17 -22.75
CA GLY A 294 -25.61 12.81 -22.25
C GLY A 294 -25.50 13.35 -20.81
N VAL A 295 -24.51 12.88 -20.03
CA VAL A 295 -24.20 13.36 -18.67
C VAL A 295 -22.69 13.35 -18.47
N ASP A 296 -22.20 14.21 -17.58
CA ASP A 296 -20.76 14.32 -17.27
C ASP A 296 -20.36 13.53 -16.02
N GLU A 297 -21.32 13.10 -15.22
CA GLU A 297 -21.10 12.34 -13.99
C GLU A 297 -21.55 10.88 -14.16
N ILE A 298 -20.93 9.99 -13.38
CA ILE A 298 -21.14 8.54 -13.47
C ILE A 298 -21.37 7.90 -12.10
N ILE A 299 -22.23 6.89 -12.07
CA ILE A 299 -22.38 6.01 -10.90
C ILE A 299 -21.40 4.84 -11.00
N THR A 300 -20.33 4.91 -10.24
CA THR A 300 -19.27 3.90 -10.18
C THR A 300 -19.68 2.69 -9.34
N THR A 301 -19.03 1.53 -9.52
CA THR A 301 -19.22 0.38 -8.61
C THR A 301 -18.85 0.74 -7.16
N ARG A 302 -17.83 1.56 -6.94
CA ARG A 302 -17.48 2.10 -5.62
C ARG A 302 -18.65 2.88 -5.02
N ARG A 303 -19.36 3.68 -5.82
CA ARG A 303 -20.54 4.43 -5.36
C ARG A 303 -21.66 3.50 -4.94
N LEU A 304 -21.93 2.45 -5.72
CA LEU A 304 -22.94 1.44 -5.38
C LEU A 304 -22.59 0.73 -4.07
N VAL A 305 -21.31 0.39 -3.84
CA VAL A 305 -20.82 -0.16 -2.57
C VAL A 305 -21.12 0.81 -1.42
N HIS A 306 -20.85 2.10 -1.58
CA HIS A 306 -21.16 3.11 -0.55
C HIS A 306 -22.66 3.26 -0.30
N ILE A 307 -23.50 3.16 -1.33
CA ILE A 307 -24.96 3.19 -1.19
C ILE A 307 -25.45 2.00 -0.36
N VAL A 308 -24.93 0.81 -0.62
CA VAL A 308 -25.27 -0.40 0.16
C VAL A 308 -24.80 -0.26 1.61
N GLN A 309 -23.60 0.29 1.86
CA GLN A 309 -23.13 0.59 3.21
C GLN A 309 -24.04 1.60 3.93
N SER A 310 -24.40 2.67 3.24
CA SER A 310 -25.32 3.68 3.76
C SER A 310 -26.71 3.08 4.05
N PHE A 311 -27.19 2.18 3.20
CA PHE A 311 -28.44 1.46 3.44
C PHE A 311 -28.35 0.54 4.67
N ALA A 312 -27.22 -0.10 4.89
CA ALA A 312 -27.02 -0.89 6.11
C ALA A 312 -27.09 -0.04 7.39
N ILE A 313 -26.66 1.23 7.32
CA ILE A 313 -26.70 2.17 8.44
C ILE A 313 -28.11 2.78 8.62
N PHE A 314 -28.66 3.37 7.56
CA PHE A 314 -29.87 4.19 7.65
C PHE A 314 -31.17 3.41 7.47
N LYS A 315 -31.12 2.16 6.96
CA LYS A 315 -32.29 1.32 6.67
C LYS A 315 -33.35 1.98 5.75
N ASN A 316 -32.93 2.97 4.97
CA ASN A 316 -33.82 3.72 4.08
C ASN A 316 -33.15 3.86 2.71
N ARG A 317 -33.77 3.32 1.66
CA ARG A 317 -33.25 3.29 0.28
C ARG A 317 -33.02 4.69 -0.26
N LYS A 318 -34.01 5.58 -0.15
CA LYS A 318 -33.94 6.98 -0.65
C LYS A 318 -32.82 7.76 0.05
N LYS A 319 -32.75 7.68 1.38
CA LYS A 319 -31.72 8.36 2.15
C LYS A 319 -30.33 7.83 1.78
N ALA A 320 -30.16 6.53 1.64
CA ALA A 320 -28.87 5.91 1.30
C ALA A 320 -28.35 6.39 -0.07
N ILE A 321 -29.21 6.48 -1.08
CA ILE A 321 -28.86 7.02 -2.38
C ILE A 321 -28.53 8.50 -2.27
N ASN A 322 -29.43 9.30 -1.67
CA ASN A 322 -29.31 10.75 -1.62
C ASN A 322 -27.99 11.19 -0.97
N VAL A 323 -27.62 10.63 0.20
CA VAL A 323 -26.38 11.01 0.89
C VAL A 323 -25.13 10.64 0.08
N CYS A 324 -25.20 9.60 -0.75
CA CYS A 324 -24.08 9.17 -1.58
C CYS A 324 -23.90 9.99 -2.86
N ILE A 325 -24.94 10.71 -3.32
CA ILE A 325 -24.88 11.54 -4.53
C ILE A 325 -24.94 13.04 -4.25
N ASN A 326 -24.98 13.47 -2.98
CA ASN A 326 -25.01 14.87 -2.58
C ASN A 326 -23.80 15.71 -3.05
N ARG A 327 -22.71 15.10 -3.45
CA ARG A 327 -21.53 15.81 -3.99
C ARG A 327 -21.71 16.25 -5.44
N PHE A 328 -22.68 15.70 -6.17
CA PHE A 328 -22.99 16.14 -7.53
C PHE A 328 -23.70 17.51 -7.48
N ASP A 329 -23.63 18.24 -8.57
CA ASP A 329 -24.44 19.44 -8.72
C ASP A 329 -25.94 19.12 -8.62
N ASP A 330 -26.74 20.11 -8.32
CA ASP A 330 -28.17 19.92 -8.05
C ASP A 330 -28.95 19.37 -9.26
N ASP A 331 -28.58 19.76 -10.48
CA ASP A 331 -29.27 19.32 -11.71
C ASP A 331 -28.97 17.84 -11.98
N THR A 332 -27.69 17.44 -11.89
CA THR A 332 -27.29 16.03 -12.04
C THR A 332 -27.88 15.17 -10.94
N LYS A 333 -27.83 15.63 -9.68
CA LYS A 333 -28.40 14.92 -8.55
C LYS A 333 -29.91 14.71 -8.71
N ASN A 334 -30.66 15.74 -9.06
CA ASN A 334 -32.10 15.63 -9.26
C ASN A 334 -32.44 14.69 -10.43
N SER A 335 -31.72 14.79 -11.55
CA SER A 335 -31.88 13.89 -12.70
C SER A 335 -31.65 12.44 -12.32
N PHE A 336 -30.62 12.15 -11.52
CA PHE A 336 -30.33 10.80 -11.04
C PHE A 336 -31.38 10.27 -10.07
N LEU A 337 -31.89 11.11 -9.17
CA LEU A 337 -32.98 10.75 -8.25
C LEU A 337 -34.28 10.49 -8.99
N ASP A 338 -34.64 11.31 -9.98
CA ASP A 338 -35.86 11.14 -10.75
C ASP A 338 -35.79 9.87 -11.62
N LEU A 339 -34.62 9.57 -12.21
CA LEU A 339 -34.39 8.30 -12.88
C LEU A 339 -34.58 7.12 -11.91
N TYR A 340 -34.06 7.21 -10.68
CA TYR A 340 -34.23 6.15 -9.69
C TYR A 340 -35.69 5.96 -9.28
N LYS A 341 -36.46 7.03 -9.07
CA LYS A 341 -37.90 6.97 -8.78
C LYS A 341 -38.69 6.26 -9.88
N ASN A 342 -38.29 6.45 -11.14
CA ASN A 342 -38.94 5.74 -12.28
C ASN A 342 -38.64 4.24 -12.29
N ILE A 343 -37.50 3.82 -11.72
CA ILE A 343 -37.09 2.42 -11.60
C ILE A 343 -37.67 1.78 -10.33
N ASP A 344 -37.77 2.55 -9.23
CA ASP A 344 -38.25 2.09 -7.94
C ASP A 344 -39.43 2.92 -7.44
N ALA A 345 -40.65 2.52 -7.84
CA ALA A 345 -41.87 3.20 -7.42
C ALA A 345 -42.11 3.17 -5.91
N SER A 346 -41.51 2.22 -5.17
CA SER A 346 -41.64 2.13 -3.71
C SER A 346 -41.00 3.31 -2.95
N VAL A 347 -40.09 4.02 -3.61
CA VAL A 347 -39.37 5.17 -3.02
C VAL A 347 -40.22 6.46 -3.06
N THR A 348 -41.25 6.51 -3.89
CA THR A 348 -42.16 7.67 -4.00
C THR A 348 -43.14 7.76 -2.84
N GLU A 349 -43.45 6.64 -2.16
CA GLU A 349 -44.47 6.59 -1.09
C GLU A 349 -43.93 6.87 0.32
N ILE A 350 -42.60 6.93 0.50
CA ILE A 350 -42.01 7.23 1.81
C ILE A 350 -41.91 8.74 1.97
N THR A 351 -42.98 9.33 2.55
CA THR A 351 -42.94 10.69 3.12
C THR A 351 -41.85 10.79 4.17
N ASP A 352 -41.18 11.95 4.20
CA ASP A 352 -40.16 12.29 5.23
C ASP A 352 -40.84 12.38 6.62
N GLU A 353 -41.14 11.25 7.26
CA GLU A 353 -41.38 11.26 8.70
C GLU A 353 -40.02 11.33 9.42
N PRO A 354 -39.80 12.39 10.24
CA PRO A 354 -38.61 12.40 11.08
C PRO A 354 -38.66 11.21 12.03
N ALA A 355 -37.54 10.50 12.15
CA ALA A 355 -37.39 9.46 13.14
C ALA A 355 -37.78 10.04 14.51
N GLN A 356 -38.81 9.49 15.13
CA GLN A 356 -39.15 9.79 16.53
C GLN A 356 -37.93 9.36 17.36
N GLU A 357 -37.26 10.34 17.95
CA GLU A 357 -36.32 10.09 19.03
C GLU A 357 -37.13 9.46 20.16
N GLU A 358 -36.90 8.19 20.44
CA GLU A 358 -37.34 7.59 21.71
C GLU A 358 -36.55 8.28 22.83
N GLU A 359 -37.15 9.32 23.41
CA GLU A 359 -36.78 9.87 24.73
C GLU A 359 -36.91 8.71 25.74
N SER A 360 -35.80 8.13 26.11
CA SER A 360 -35.74 7.25 27.28
C SER A 360 -35.99 8.14 28.52
N GLU A 361 -37.21 8.07 29.07
CA GLU A 361 -37.50 8.56 30.43
C GLU A 361 -36.54 7.92 31.43
N VAL A 362 -35.57 8.69 31.87
CA VAL A 362 -34.80 8.38 33.07
C VAL A 362 -35.73 8.70 34.26
N LEU A 363 -36.33 7.62 34.79
CA LEU A 363 -37.03 7.68 36.08
C LEU A 363 -36.01 7.96 37.19
N ASP A 364 -36.03 9.20 37.63
CA ASP A 364 -35.41 9.67 38.85
C ASP A 364 -36.20 9.07 40.04
N THR A 365 -35.67 8.10 40.73
CA THR A 365 -36.15 7.67 42.05
C THR A 365 -35.10 8.00 43.09
N ALA A 366 -35.14 9.24 43.56
CA ALA A 366 -34.57 9.57 44.86
C ALA A 366 -35.66 9.43 45.94
N ALA A 367 -35.45 8.54 46.89
CA ALA A 367 -35.90 8.60 48.27
C ALA A 367 -35.02 7.69 49.15
#